data_f8e1e18ba8a2f43c1c60de448a46be47
#
_entry.id   f8e1e18ba8a2f43c1c60de448a46be47
#
_cell.length_a   1.000
_cell.length_b   1.000
_cell.length_c   1.000
_cell.angle_alpha   90.00
_cell.angle_beta   90.00
_cell.angle_gamma   90.00
#
_symmetry.space_group_name_H-M   'P 1'
#
loop_
_entity.id
_entity.type
_entity.pdbx_description
1 polymer ?
#
loop_
_entity_poly.entity_id
_entity_poly.type
_entity_poly.pdbx_seq_one_letter_code
_entity_poly.pdbx_strand_id
1 'polypeptide(L)'
;MKTKELRQAYYTATVSEFQKDVERGQYIEKMLLGGKFLLDTYNSETKSWEENAKVISKLLSDANLPNPDDVYVSFEYAAPVGGRVDCVLFGIGKDGKKNVILIELKQWGNQVEVFSAYGKRWVNVFVGGSDKIVDHPSEQAERYELHFRNFVNLFDQEEYELTSLAYCYNYKSKGKEGLFDDMFAELRERCPLYSKDMTAELSQNLHDLLCNGQGEGIAKSLAGTDLKPTKALIEAAANMMIDPNDNTFVLLGDQDDAYKTFWNVLKKTLDSNDKSVFIVKGGPGTGKTVIALKILSELYKEAMQNGKECNAYYATRSTALTKQLSEALHCSNGNRKKHTGGVEDLIQKTYQFRPACYKESQIDVLLVDEAHRVQEKSNDQTDGSLKKKCGVESVYCPLNQALSLIYCSKVTVFF
;
A
#
# COMPACT_ATOMS: atom_id res chain seq x y z
N MET A 1 -6.80 -26.64 -3.15
CA MET A 1 -5.51 -27.15 -3.60
C MET A 1 -5.08 -26.40 -4.85
N LYS A 2 -4.45 -25.21 -4.73
CA LYS A 2 -3.78 -24.46 -5.81
C LYS A 2 -2.96 -23.29 -5.24
N THR A 3 -2.38 -23.43 -4.05
CA THR A 3 -1.65 -22.38 -3.35
C THR A 3 -0.12 -22.42 -3.51
N LYS A 4 0.41 -23.47 -4.16
CA LYS A 4 1.87 -23.64 -4.32
C LYS A 4 2.52 -22.88 -5.49
N GLU A 5 1.75 -22.36 -6.44
CA GLU A 5 2.30 -21.61 -7.59
C GLU A 5 2.50 -20.10 -7.36
N LEU A 6 2.04 -19.58 -6.23
CA LEU A 6 1.91 -18.13 -5.98
C LEU A 6 3.17 -17.43 -5.44
N ARG A 7 4.24 -18.17 -5.10
CA ARG A 7 5.45 -17.58 -4.50
C ARG A 7 6.71 -17.92 -5.29
N GLN A 8 6.67 -17.79 -6.59
CA GLN A 8 7.86 -17.94 -7.41
C GLN A 8 8.47 -16.58 -7.75
N ALA A 9 9.78 -16.46 -7.53
CA ALA A 9 10.57 -15.41 -8.11
C ALA A 9 10.70 -15.66 -9.63
N TYR A 10 10.95 -14.61 -10.40
CA TYR A 10 11.31 -14.78 -11.82
C TYR A 10 12.73 -15.36 -11.97
N TYR A 11 13.59 -15.10 -10.99
CA TYR A 11 14.94 -15.63 -10.96
C TYR A 11 15.34 -16.01 -9.53
N THR A 12 16.01 -17.14 -9.36
CA THR A 12 16.64 -17.56 -8.10
C THR A 12 17.91 -18.35 -8.39
N ALA A 13 19.00 -17.98 -7.74
CA ALA A 13 20.30 -18.65 -7.88
C ALA A 13 21.17 -18.40 -6.63
N THR A 14 22.33 -19.06 -6.55
CA THR A 14 23.39 -18.62 -5.64
C THR A 14 23.98 -17.28 -6.11
N VAL A 15 24.61 -16.54 -5.19
CA VAL A 15 25.27 -15.26 -5.54
C VAL A 15 26.34 -15.47 -6.63
N SER A 16 27.13 -16.54 -6.53
CA SER A 16 28.13 -16.88 -7.54
C SER A 16 27.52 -17.14 -8.93
N GLU A 17 26.44 -17.91 -8.99
CA GLU A 17 25.76 -18.20 -10.25
C GLU A 17 25.14 -16.93 -10.84
N PHE A 18 24.47 -16.13 -10.01
CA PHE A 18 23.90 -14.86 -10.40
C PHE A 18 24.95 -13.91 -11.01
N GLN A 19 26.10 -13.76 -10.36
CA GLN A 19 27.18 -12.92 -10.86
C GLN A 19 27.71 -13.40 -12.23
N LYS A 20 27.88 -14.71 -12.40
CA LYS A 20 28.25 -15.32 -13.68
C LYS A 20 27.18 -15.09 -14.77
N ASP A 21 25.90 -15.16 -14.41
CA ASP A 21 24.80 -14.92 -15.35
C ASP A 21 24.74 -13.45 -15.80
N VAL A 22 25.00 -12.52 -14.89
CA VAL A 22 25.09 -11.08 -15.23
C VAL A 22 26.29 -10.81 -16.14
N GLU A 23 27.48 -11.34 -15.79
CA GLU A 23 28.70 -11.18 -16.58
C GLU A 23 28.56 -11.75 -18.01
N ARG A 24 27.85 -12.86 -18.17
CA ARG A 24 27.63 -13.53 -19.46
C ARG A 24 26.43 -12.98 -20.24
N GLY A 25 25.70 -12.01 -19.69
CA GLY A 25 24.48 -11.48 -20.29
C GLY A 25 23.30 -12.46 -20.33
N GLN A 26 23.32 -13.54 -19.52
CA GLN A 26 22.30 -14.60 -19.49
C GLN A 26 21.16 -14.30 -18.49
N TYR A 27 21.33 -13.31 -17.63
CA TYR A 27 20.38 -12.99 -16.58
C TYR A 27 18.98 -12.66 -17.11
N ILE A 28 18.87 -11.79 -18.12
CA ILE A 28 17.57 -11.37 -18.68
C ILE A 28 16.82 -12.54 -19.31
N GLU A 29 17.50 -13.41 -20.05
CA GLU A 29 16.88 -14.61 -20.62
C GLU A 29 16.27 -15.49 -19.52
N LYS A 30 17.02 -15.73 -18.42
CA LYS A 30 16.56 -16.52 -17.28
C LYS A 30 15.38 -15.85 -16.56
N MET A 31 15.39 -14.51 -16.41
CA MET A 31 14.27 -13.74 -15.86
C MET A 31 12.99 -13.90 -16.69
N LEU A 32 13.10 -13.76 -18.02
CA LEU A 32 11.96 -13.91 -18.93
C LEU A 32 11.39 -15.32 -18.89
N LEU A 33 12.24 -16.34 -18.87
CA LEU A 33 11.80 -17.75 -18.75
C LEU A 33 11.10 -18.00 -17.41
N GLY A 34 11.67 -17.52 -16.29
CA GLY A 34 11.08 -17.68 -14.96
C GLY A 34 9.74 -16.94 -14.80
N GLY A 35 9.61 -15.75 -15.39
CA GLY A 35 8.37 -14.98 -15.45
C GLY A 35 7.37 -15.48 -16.51
N LYS A 36 7.73 -16.47 -17.32
CA LYS A 36 6.92 -17.00 -18.44
C LYS A 36 6.62 -15.96 -19.52
N PHE A 37 7.54 -15.02 -19.75
CA PHE A 37 7.47 -14.04 -20.82
C PHE A 37 8.07 -14.57 -22.13
N LEU A 38 7.73 -13.92 -23.23
CA LEU A 38 8.36 -14.22 -24.52
C LEU A 38 9.82 -13.73 -24.51
N LEU A 39 10.74 -14.51 -25.07
CA LEU A 39 12.18 -14.19 -25.07
C LEU A 39 12.56 -12.92 -25.87
N ASP A 40 11.70 -12.48 -26.76
CA ASP A 40 11.86 -11.24 -27.53
C ASP A 40 11.26 -9.99 -26.81
N THR A 41 10.71 -10.18 -25.60
CA THR A 41 10.15 -9.08 -24.80
C THR A 41 11.29 -8.19 -24.29
N TYR A 42 11.54 -7.06 -24.95
CA TYR A 42 12.48 -6.06 -24.48
C TYR A 42 11.79 -4.70 -24.39
N ASN A 43 11.56 -4.24 -23.17
CA ASN A 43 10.83 -3.01 -22.86
C ASN A 43 11.51 -2.23 -21.71
N SER A 44 10.85 -1.21 -21.16
CA SER A 44 11.38 -0.42 -20.06
C SER A 44 11.60 -1.24 -18.78
N GLU A 45 10.78 -2.26 -18.55
CA GLU A 45 10.86 -3.13 -17.38
C GLU A 45 12.07 -4.06 -17.45
N THR A 46 12.31 -4.71 -18.60
CA THR A 46 13.49 -5.56 -18.78
C THR A 46 14.80 -4.76 -18.70
N LYS A 47 14.81 -3.51 -19.16
CA LYS A 47 15.95 -2.60 -18.95
C LYS A 47 16.18 -2.31 -17.46
N SER A 48 15.10 -2.09 -16.72
CA SER A 48 15.19 -1.90 -15.27
C SER A 48 15.77 -3.14 -14.59
N TRP A 49 15.33 -4.34 -14.94
CA TRP A 49 15.88 -5.59 -14.40
C TRP A 49 17.37 -5.76 -14.70
N GLU A 50 17.79 -5.41 -15.91
CA GLU A 50 19.22 -5.47 -16.28
C GLU A 50 20.10 -4.53 -15.44
N GLU A 51 19.66 -3.29 -15.26
CA GLU A 51 20.38 -2.31 -14.44
C GLU A 51 20.38 -2.70 -12.96
N ASN A 52 19.24 -3.15 -12.43
CA ASN A 52 19.12 -3.65 -11.07
C ASN A 52 20.08 -4.82 -10.82
N ALA A 53 20.17 -5.76 -11.77
CA ALA A 53 21.06 -6.91 -11.65
C ALA A 53 22.54 -6.50 -11.61
N LYS A 54 22.98 -5.57 -12.47
CA LYS A 54 24.36 -5.04 -12.46
C LYS A 54 24.69 -4.37 -11.14
N VAL A 55 23.75 -3.60 -10.59
CA VAL A 55 23.94 -2.90 -9.32
C VAL A 55 24.03 -3.87 -8.16
N ILE A 56 23.13 -4.87 -8.08
CA ILE A 56 23.15 -5.89 -7.01
C ILE A 56 24.37 -6.80 -7.14
N SER A 57 24.78 -7.20 -8.36
CA SER A 57 25.99 -7.99 -8.59
C SER A 57 27.22 -7.28 -8.03
N LYS A 58 27.38 -5.98 -8.33
CA LYS A 58 28.46 -5.17 -7.79
C LYS A 58 28.38 -5.03 -6.27
N LEU A 59 27.22 -4.74 -5.72
CA LEU A 59 26.99 -4.60 -4.28
C LEU A 59 27.37 -5.86 -3.52
N LEU A 60 27.01 -7.04 -4.04
CA LEU A 60 27.35 -8.34 -3.44
C LEU A 60 28.84 -8.68 -3.58
N SER A 61 29.50 -8.22 -4.67
CA SER A 61 30.96 -8.30 -4.81
C SER A 61 31.66 -7.43 -3.75
N ASP A 62 31.18 -6.21 -3.55
CA ASP A 62 31.70 -5.26 -2.57
C ASP A 62 31.45 -5.75 -1.12
N ALA A 63 30.39 -6.53 -0.89
CA ALA A 63 30.09 -7.17 0.40
C ALA A 63 31.11 -8.26 0.78
N ASN A 64 31.88 -8.76 -0.17
CA ASN A 64 32.97 -9.73 0.04
C ASN A 64 32.53 -10.94 0.91
N LEU A 65 31.46 -11.62 0.48
CA LEU A 65 30.89 -12.77 1.19
C LEU A 65 31.89 -13.93 1.22
N PRO A 66 32.10 -14.58 2.37
CA PRO A 66 33.06 -15.70 2.48
C PRO A 66 32.71 -16.90 1.61
N ASN A 67 31.43 -17.19 1.44
CA ASN A 67 30.94 -18.30 0.63
C ASN A 67 29.75 -17.86 -0.25
N PRO A 68 29.97 -17.17 -1.39
CA PRO A 68 28.91 -16.72 -2.26
C PRO A 68 28.13 -17.84 -2.98
N ASP A 69 28.69 -19.06 -3.01
CA ASP A 69 28.01 -20.25 -3.53
C ASP A 69 26.93 -20.81 -2.58
N ASP A 70 26.86 -20.30 -1.34
CA ASP A 70 25.91 -20.75 -0.32
C ASP A 70 24.96 -19.64 0.14
N VAL A 71 25.08 -18.44 -0.40
CA VAL A 71 24.14 -17.32 -0.25
C VAL A 71 23.23 -17.26 -1.47
N TYR A 72 21.91 -17.10 -1.26
CA TYR A 72 20.91 -17.11 -2.35
C TYR A 72 20.36 -15.71 -2.60
N VAL A 73 20.08 -15.46 -3.88
CA VAL A 73 19.42 -14.24 -4.36
C VAL A 73 18.23 -14.60 -5.22
N SER A 74 17.13 -13.88 -5.03
CA SER A 74 15.94 -13.95 -5.89
C SER A 74 15.56 -12.56 -6.38
N PHE A 75 15.05 -12.48 -7.62
CA PHE A 75 14.52 -11.25 -8.20
C PHE A 75 13.06 -11.41 -8.56
N GLU A 76 12.32 -10.28 -8.48
CA GLU A 76 10.88 -10.27 -8.72
C GLU A 76 10.16 -11.33 -7.89
N TYR A 77 10.43 -11.34 -6.59
CA TYR A 77 9.85 -12.32 -5.67
C TYR A 77 8.41 -11.95 -5.35
N ALA A 78 7.48 -12.85 -5.63
CA ALA A 78 6.06 -12.61 -5.36
C ALA A 78 5.79 -12.38 -3.87
N ALA A 79 5.25 -11.22 -3.52
CA ALA A 79 4.81 -10.95 -2.17
C ALA A 79 3.56 -11.78 -1.82
N PRO A 80 3.30 -12.07 -0.53
CA PRO A 80 2.14 -12.86 -0.10
C PRO A 80 0.81 -12.28 -0.57
N VAL A 81 0.74 -10.97 -0.72
CA VAL A 81 -0.47 -10.22 -1.05
C VAL A 81 -0.15 -9.22 -2.16
N GLY A 82 -0.06 -9.72 -3.40
CA GLY A 82 0.18 -8.93 -4.62
C GLY A 82 1.49 -8.14 -4.65
N GLY A 83 1.90 -7.75 -5.83
CA GLY A 83 3.18 -7.10 -6.06
C GLY A 83 4.36 -8.06 -6.02
N ARG A 84 5.55 -7.51 -6.26
CA ARG A 84 6.81 -8.24 -6.27
C ARG A 84 7.88 -7.40 -5.60
N VAL A 85 8.75 -8.07 -4.83
CA VAL A 85 9.94 -7.48 -4.25
C VAL A 85 11.04 -7.54 -5.29
N ASP A 86 11.69 -6.43 -5.59
CA ASP A 86 12.72 -6.34 -6.63
C ASP A 86 13.85 -7.35 -6.41
N CYS A 87 14.38 -7.43 -5.18
CA CYS A 87 15.44 -8.37 -4.83
C CYS A 87 15.25 -8.91 -3.40
N VAL A 88 15.45 -10.21 -3.23
CA VAL A 88 15.43 -10.89 -1.90
C VAL A 88 16.71 -11.67 -1.73
N LEU A 89 17.39 -11.49 -0.60
CA LEU A 89 18.61 -12.23 -0.24
C LEU A 89 18.35 -13.18 0.92
N PHE A 90 19.04 -14.32 0.90
CA PHE A 90 18.89 -15.38 1.88
C PHE A 90 20.24 -15.87 2.37
N GLY A 91 20.46 -15.86 3.69
CA GLY A 91 21.68 -16.35 4.30
C GLY A 91 21.61 -16.29 5.82
N ILE A 92 22.63 -16.83 6.48
CA ILE A 92 22.79 -16.73 7.93
C ILE A 92 23.77 -15.60 8.24
N GLY A 93 23.40 -14.73 9.17
CA GLY A 93 24.22 -13.63 9.63
C GLY A 93 25.27 -14.02 10.67
N LYS A 94 26.10 -13.05 11.05
CA LYS A 94 27.11 -13.22 12.11
C LYS A 94 26.52 -13.57 13.47
N ASP A 95 25.26 -13.20 13.70
CA ASP A 95 24.49 -13.50 14.92
C ASP A 95 23.84 -14.89 14.91
N GLY A 96 23.98 -15.65 13.82
CA GLY A 96 23.39 -16.97 13.62
C GLY A 96 21.92 -16.97 13.21
N LYS A 97 21.31 -15.81 12.98
CA LYS A 97 19.93 -15.70 12.49
C LYS A 97 19.83 -16.07 11.02
N LYS A 98 18.73 -16.72 10.66
CA LYS A 98 18.36 -17.03 9.27
C LYS A 98 17.70 -15.79 8.65
N ASN A 99 18.45 -15.03 7.89
CA ASN A 99 18.02 -13.76 7.35
C ASN A 99 17.30 -13.91 6.00
N VAL A 100 16.16 -13.20 5.88
CA VAL A 100 15.48 -12.90 4.63
C VAL A 100 15.49 -11.38 4.49
N ILE A 101 16.20 -10.87 3.48
CA ILE A 101 16.38 -9.43 3.28
C ILE A 101 15.62 -9.00 2.04
N LEU A 102 14.62 -8.14 2.22
CA LEU A 102 13.82 -7.57 1.14
C LEU A 102 14.45 -6.25 0.71
N ILE A 103 14.77 -6.10 -0.56
CA ILE A 103 15.39 -4.90 -1.11
C ILE A 103 14.49 -4.30 -2.18
N GLU A 104 14.06 -3.07 -1.95
CA GLU A 104 13.42 -2.23 -2.97
C GLU A 104 14.48 -1.38 -3.68
N LEU A 105 14.49 -1.40 -5.01
CA LEU A 105 15.49 -0.75 -5.84
C LEU A 105 14.90 0.44 -6.58
N LYS A 106 15.56 1.60 -6.50
CA LYS A 106 15.14 2.80 -7.23
C LYS A 106 16.29 3.40 -8.06
N GLN A 107 15.98 3.65 -9.32
CA GLN A 107 16.91 4.31 -10.27
C GLN A 107 16.85 5.83 -10.18
N TRP A 108 16.15 6.39 -9.17
CA TRP A 108 15.92 7.82 -9.09
C TRP A 108 17.22 8.60 -8.92
N GLY A 109 17.34 9.72 -9.66
CA GLY A 109 18.39 10.70 -9.47
C GLY A 109 18.01 11.70 -8.37
N ASN A 110 18.76 12.80 -8.29
CA ASN A 110 18.59 13.80 -7.23
C ASN A 110 17.40 14.77 -7.42
N GLN A 111 16.58 14.58 -8.44
CA GLN A 111 15.36 15.37 -8.66
C GLN A 111 14.21 14.73 -7.86
N VAL A 112 14.26 14.92 -6.55
CA VAL A 112 13.26 14.42 -5.61
C VAL A 112 12.85 15.58 -4.70
N GLU A 113 11.56 15.89 -4.68
CA GLU A 113 10.98 16.90 -3.82
C GLU A 113 10.03 16.26 -2.81
N VAL A 114 10.02 16.77 -1.60
CA VAL A 114 9.11 16.32 -0.55
C VAL A 114 7.72 16.88 -0.78
N PHE A 115 6.74 16.03 -0.68
CA PHE A 115 5.35 16.40 -0.81
C PHE A 115 4.56 15.91 0.40
N SER A 116 3.91 16.83 1.12
CA SER A 116 3.06 16.52 2.26
C SER A 116 1.65 17.05 2.07
N ALA A 117 0.65 16.19 2.27
CA ALA A 117 -0.76 16.58 2.29
C ALA A 117 -1.54 15.61 3.17
N TYR A 118 -2.50 16.13 3.95
CA TYR A 118 -3.43 15.32 4.78
C TYR A 118 -2.72 14.30 5.69
N GLY A 119 -1.65 14.74 6.39
CA GLY A 119 -0.85 13.86 7.24
C GLY A 119 -0.04 12.81 6.49
N LYS A 120 -0.17 12.74 5.18
CA LYS A 120 0.58 11.85 4.30
C LYS A 120 1.86 12.50 3.83
N ARG A 121 2.88 11.69 3.65
CA ARG A 121 4.23 12.11 3.27
C ARG A 121 4.64 11.32 2.03
N TRP A 122 4.77 12.03 0.91
CA TRP A 122 5.17 11.45 -0.37
C TRP A 122 6.40 12.15 -0.93
N VAL A 123 6.91 11.64 -2.01
CA VAL A 123 7.96 12.29 -2.78
C VAL A 123 7.47 12.53 -4.21
N ASN A 124 7.79 13.71 -4.75
CA ASN A 124 7.61 14.02 -6.15
C ASN A 124 8.92 13.71 -6.88
N VAL A 125 8.85 12.83 -7.88
CA VAL A 125 10.01 12.38 -8.64
C VAL A 125 9.74 12.52 -10.12
N PHE A 126 10.77 12.90 -10.88
CA PHE A 126 10.70 12.95 -12.34
C PHE A 126 11.07 11.57 -12.92
N VAL A 127 10.08 10.81 -13.38
CA VAL A 127 10.25 9.46 -13.91
C VAL A 127 9.42 9.26 -15.17
N GLY A 128 10.04 8.67 -16.20
CA GLY A 128 9.35 8.39 -17.47
C GLY A 128 8.88 9.65 -18.22
N GLY A 129 9.60 10.77 -18.05
CA GLY A 129 9.31 12.03 -18.73
C GLY A 129 8.22 12.90 -18.07
N SER A 130 7.79 12.57 -16.84
CA SER A 130 6.80 13.34 -16.09
C SER A 130 7.08 13.33 -14.60
N ASP A 131 6.59 14.36 -13.89
CA ASP A 131 6.54 14.39 -12.43
C ASP A 131 5.48 13.42 -11.91
N LYS A 132 5.88 12.61 -10.91
CA LYS A 132 5.00 11.65 -10.25
C LYS A 132 5.11 11.76 -8.74
N ILE A 133 3.98 11.83 -8.08
CA ILE A 133 3.90 11.71 -6.63
C ILE A 133 3.80 10.22 -6.30
N VAL A 134 4.78 9.74 -5.53
CA VAL A 134 4.93 8.32 -5.17
C VAL A 134 5.29 8.18 -3.70
N ASP A 135 5.14 6.96 -3.17
CA ASP A 135 5.59 6.65 -1.82
C ASP A 135 7.10 6.80 -1.68
N HIS A 136 7.53 7.10 -0.47
CA HIS A 136 8.95 7.02 -0.13
C HIS A 136 9.44 5.57 -0.31
N PRO A 137 10.66 5.33 -0.84
CA PRO A 137 11.16 3.97 -1.09
C PRO A 137 11.13 3.06 0.14
N SER A 138 11.47 3.59 1.33
CA SER A 138 11.36 2.85 2.59
C SER A 138 9.92 2.46 2.92
N GLU A 139 8.93 3.27 2.59
CA GLU A 139 7.52 2.93 2.82
C GLU A 139 7.07 1.76 1.93
N GLN A 140 7.54 1.72 0.70
CA GLN A 140 7.27 0.60 -0.19
C GLN A 140 7.92 -0.69 0.32
N ALA A 141 9.17 -0.64 0.76
CA ALA A 141 9.90 -1.79 1.30
C ALA A 141 9.30 -2.26 2.66
N GLU A 142 8.98 -1.33 3.58
CA GLU A 142 8.29 -1.63 4.84
C GLU A 142 6.95 -2.32 4.60
N ARG A 143 6.20 -1.91 3.58
CA ARG A 143 4.93 -2.52 3.20
C ARG A 143 5.10 -3.99 2.82
N TYR A 144 6.12 -4.33 2.06
CA TYR A 144 6.43 -5.74 1.76
C TYR A 144 6.79 -6.51 3.04
N GLU A 145 7.61 -5.95 3.92
CA GLU A 145 7.94 -6.58 5.20
C GLU A 145 6.68 -6.89 6.01
N LEU A 146 5.77 -5.91 6.16
CA LEU A 146 4.50 -6.10 6.85
C LEU A 146 3.65 -7.20 6.21
N HIS A 147 3.64 -7.31 4.87
CA HIS A 147 2.96 -8.42 4.19
C HIS A 147 3.53 -9.78 4.59
N PHE A 148 4.86 -9.92 4.56
CA PHE A 148 5.50 -11.18 4.93
C PHE A 148 5.25 -11.52 6.40
N ARG A 149 5.41 -10.58 7.32
CA ARG A 149 5.15 -10.78 8.76
C ARG A 149 3.69 -11.15 9.05
N ASN A 150 2.75 -10.50 8.38
CA ASN A 150 1.32 -10.73 8.62
C ASN A 150 0.79 -12.02 7.98
N PHE A 151 1.34 -12.46 6.85
CA PHE A 151 0.77 -13.55 6.07
C PHE A 151 1.65 -14.80 5.98
N VAL A 152 2.88 -14.79 6.50
CA VAL A 152 3.80 -15.92 6.41
C VAL A 152 4.19 -16.41 7.80
N ASN A 153 3.84 -17.67 8.14
CA ASN A 153 4.10 -18.25 9.46
C ASN A 153 5.60 -18.42 9.76
N LEU A 154 6.45 -18.42 8.74
CA LEU A 154 7.89 -18.60 8.91
C LEU A 154 8.49 -17.56 9.88
N PHE A 155 8.01 -16.32 9.81
CA PHE A 155 8.51 -15.21 10.61
C PHE A 155 7.94 -15.14 12.05
N ASP A 156 7.14 -16.12 12.45
CA ASP A 156 6.75 -16.33 13.85
C ASP A 156 7.81 -17.15 14.62
N GLN A 157 8.80 -17.72 13.93
CA GLN A 157 9.87 -18.51 14.50
C GLN A 157 11.08 -17.61 14.81
N GLU A 158 11.57 -17.65 16.05
CA GLU A 158 12.65 -16.77 16.53
C GLU A 158 13.98 -16.88 15.78
N GLU A 159 14.21 -17.98 15.09
CA GLU A 159 15.43 -18.22 14.31
C GLU A 159 15.47 -17.48 12.97
N TYR A 160 14.28 -17.04 12.46
CA TYR A 160 14.16 -16.29 11.22
C TYR A 160 14.07 -14.81 11.49
N GLU A 161 14.89 -14.04 10.78
CA GLU A 161 14.84 -12.58 10.79
C GLU A 161 14.44 -12.07 9.42
N LEU A 162 13.47 -11.17 9.38
CA LEU A 162 13.02 -10.49 8.18
C LEU A 162 13.40 -9.03 8.26
N THR A 163 14.16 -8.56 7.29
CA THR A 163 14.60 -7.17 7.19
C THR A 163 14.21 -6.62 5.84
N SER A 164 13.69 -5.40 5.83
CA SER A 164 13.46 -4.65 4.59
C SER A 164 14.38 -3.43 4.52
N LEU A 165 14.77 -3.07 3.31
CA LEU A 165 15.53 -1.86 3.05
C LEU A 165 15.25 -1.33 1.64
N ALA A 166 15.52 -0.06 1.41
CA ALA A 166 15.46 0.55 0.10
C ALA A 166 16.85 1.02 -0.35
N TYR A 167 17.18 0.83 -1.64
CA TYR A 167 18.43 1.28 -2.22
C TYR A 167 18.20 2.14 -3.46
N CYS A 168 18.43 3.45 -3.31
CA CYS A 168 18.35 4.45 -4.37
C CYS A 168 19.74 4.68 -4.99
N TYR A 169 20.14 3.80 -5.88
CA TYR A 169 21.53 3.67 -6.33
C TYR A 169 22.03 4.78 -7.30
N ASN A 170 21.16 5.63 -7.79
CA ASN A 170 21.54 6.84 -8.52
C ASN A 170 21.37 8.13 -7.72
N TYR A 171 20.69 8.06 -6.57
CA TYR A 171 20.48 9.18 -5.67
C TYR A 171 21.69 9.39 -4.77
N LYS A 172 22.13 10.66 -4.62
CA LYS A 172 23.16 11.06 -3.64
C LYS A 172 22.51 11.87 -2.54
N SER A 173 22.79 11.51 -1.30
CA SER A 173 22.30 12.25 -0.14
C SER A 173 22.80 13.69 -0.15
N LYS A 174 21.93 14.64 0.19
CA LYS A 174 22.23 16.06 0.37
C LYS A 174 21.90 16.52 1.79
N GLY A 175 22.36 15.76 2.79
CA GLY A 175 22.01 16.01 4.18
C GLY A 175 20.54 15.64 4.45
N LYS A 176 19.78 16.57 5.09
CA LYS A 176 18.38 16.36 5.50
C LYS A 176 17.37 16.86 4.47
N GLU A 177 17.62 16.60 3.19
CA GLU A 177 16.75 17.03 2.08
C GLU A 177 16.26 15.85 1.25
N GLY A 178 15.14 16.01 0.55
CA GLY A 178 14.57 15.03 -0.35
C GLY A 178 14.24 13.71 0.38
N LEU A 179 14.83 12.59 -0.06
CA LEU A 179 14.59 11.29 0.58
C LEU A 179 15.12 11.19 2.03
N PHE A 180 16.01 12.09 2.44
CA PHE A 180 16.57 12.13 3.79
C PHE A 180 15.97 13.23 4.66
N ASP A 181 14.90 13.90 4.23
CA ASP A 181 14.17 14.86 5.03
C ASP A 181 13.75 14.29 6.40
N ASP A 182 13.77 15.13 7.43
CA ASP A 182 13.47 14.73 8.81
C ASP A 182 12.05 14.18 8.96
N MET A 183 11.11 14.55 8.08
CA MET A 183 9.76 13.97 8.10
C MET A 183 9.71 12.47 7.84
N PHE A 184 10.74 11.89 7.21
CA PHE A 184 10.87 10.46 6.99
C PHE A 184 11.82 9.77 7.99
N ALA A 185 12.29 10.47 9.05
CA ALA A 185 13.27 9.93 9.98
C ALA A 185 12.79 8.62 10.64
N GLU A 186 11.61 8.63 11.25
CA GLU A 186 11.00 7.45 11.88
C GLU A 186 10.80 6.28 10.90
N LEU A 187 10.45 6.58 9.65
CA LEU A 187 10.30 5.57 8.61
C LEU A 187 11.64 4.93 8.26
N ARG A 188 12.71 5.73 8.14
CA ARG A 188 14.06 5.22 7.86
C ARG A 188 14.67 4.46 9.05
N GLU A 189 14.24 4.72 10.27
CA GLU A 189 14.62 3.91 11.45
C GLU A 189 14.03 2.50 11.37
N ARG A 190 12.80 2.36 10.90
CA ARG A 190 12.14 1.06 10.74
C ARG A 190 12.57 0.33 9.47
N CYS A 191 12.71 1.07 8.36
CA CYS A 191 13.12 0.54 7.07
C CYS A 191 14.24 1.42 6.49
N PRO A 192 15.52 1.02 6.63
CA PRO A 192 16.65 1.82 6.21
C PRO A 192 16.64 2.16 4.72
N LEU A 193 17.02 3.41 4.42
CA LEU A 193 17.24 3.90 3.06
C LEU A 193 18.74 4.08 2.83
N TYR A 194 19.23 3.48 1.76
CA TYR A 194 20.59 3.68 1.30
C TYR A 194 20.61 4.44 -0.02
N SER A 195 21.53 5.40 -0.12
CA SER A 195 21.82 6.16 -1.33
C SER A 195 23.14 5.69 -1.94
N LYS A 196 23.47 6.21 -3.12
CA LYS A 196 24.70 5.87 -3.84
C LYS A 196 25.98 6.06 -3.02
N ASP A 197 26.03 7.12 -2.24
CA ASP A 197 27.16 7.46 -1.35
C ASP A 197 27.24 6.58 -0.10
N MET A 198 26.18 5.80 0.19
CA MET A 198 26.12 4.83 1.31
C MET A 198 26.35 3.38 0.85
N THR A 199 26.78 3.15 -0.39
CA THR A 199 26.98 1.79 -0.93
C THR A 199 27.94 0.95 -0.07
N ALA A 200 29.03 1.54 0.44
CA ALA A 200 29.98 0.82 1.29
C ALA A 200 29.37 0.38 2.63
N GLU A 201 28.54 1.23 3.23
CA GLU A 201 27.80 0.90 4.45
C GLU A 201 26.80 -0.22 4.20
N LEU A 202 26.04 -0.16 3.09
CA LEU A 202 25.10 -1.22 2.70
C LEU A 202 25.83 -2.54 2.44
N SER A 203 26.99 -2.52 1.74
CA SER A 203 27.78 -3.72 1.49
C SER A 203 28.26 -4.37 2.79
N GLN A 204 28.71 -3.57 3.77
CA GLN A 204 29.11 -4.08 5.08
C GLN A 204 27.93 -4.67 5.85
N ASN A 205 26.78 -4.02 5.81
CA ASN A 205 25.54 -4.52 6.42
C ASN A 205 25.12 -5.87 5.81
N LEU A 206 25.15 -5.99 4.49
CA LEU A 206 24.86 -7.26 3.81
C LEU A 206 25.87 -8.34 4.12
N HIS A 207 27.18 -8.01 4.28
CA HIS A 207 28.18 -8.95 4.77
C HIS A 207 27.76 -9.51 6.13
N ASP A 208 27.46 -8.64 7.09
CA ASP A 208 27.09 -9.02 8.45
C ASP A 208 25.84 -9.91 8.51
N LEU A 209 24.89 -9.70 7.63
CA LEU A 209 23.62 -10.44 7.55
C LEU A 209 23.71 -11.77 6.78
N LEU A 210 24.80 -12.01 5.99
CA LEU A 210 24.85 -13.14 5.04
C LEU A 210 26.14 -13.99 5.15
N CYS A 211 27.10 -13.59 5.99
CA CYS A 211 28.47 -14.13 5.99
C CYS A 211 28.60 -15.64 6.30
N ASN A 212 27.57 -16.27 6.90
CA ASN A 212 27.57 -17.70 7.22
C ASN A 212 26.83 -18.60 6.23
N GLY A 213 26.37 -18.06 5.08
CA GLY A 213 25.78 -18.85 3.98
C GLY A 213 24.45 -19.51 4.31
N GLN A 214 24.27 -20.76 3.89
CA GLN A 214 23.06 -21.62 4.09
C GLN A 214 21.73 -21.03 3.54
N GLY A 215 21.81 -20.21 2.50
CA GLY A 215 20.67 -19.51 1.92
C GLY A 215 19.66 -20.43 1.25
N GLU A 216 20.09 -21.59 0.70
CA GLU A 216 19.19 -22.53 0.00
C GLU A 216 18.04 -23.02 0.89
N GLY A 217 18.37 -23.44 2.10
CA GLY A 217 17.40 -23.93 3.08
C GLY A 217 16.38 -22.86 3.47
N ILE A 218 16.84 -21.61 3.63
CA ILE A 218 15.99 -20.46 3.97
C ILE A 218 15.06 -20.13 2.82
N ALA A 219 15.56 -20.05 1.58
CA ALA A 219 14.78 -19.78 0.37
C ALA A 219 13.70 -20.85 0.15
N LYS A 220 14.05 -22.14 0.32
CA LYS A 220 13.09 -23.25 0.23
C LYS A 220 12.03 -23.21 1.33
N SER A 221 12.41 -22.87 2.55
CA SER A 221 11.49 -22.71 3.68
C SER A 221 10.48 -21.61 3.40
N LEU A 222 10.93 -20.44 2.92
CA LEU A 222 10.01 -19.36 2.56
C LEU A 222 9.06 -19.74 1.43
N ALA A 223 9.56 -20.38 0.37
CA ALA A 223 8.75 -20.83 -0.76
C ALA A 223 7.73 -21.92 -0.40
N GLY A 224 8.06 -22.77 0.58
CA GLY A 224 7.24 -23.89 1.03
C GLY A 224 6.26 -23.59 2.17
N THR A 225 6.38 -22.43 2.81
CA THR A 225 5.55 -22.08 3.98
C THR A 225 4.12 -21.70 3.57
N ASP A 226 3.15 -22.18 4.33
CA ASP A 226 1.74 -21.83 4.14
C ASP A 226 1.45 -20.38 4.60
N LEU A 227 0.45 -19.77 3.93
CA LEU A 227 -0.06 -18.47 4.35
C LEU A 227 -0.91 -18.59 5.59
N LYS A 228 -0.79 -17.63 6.50
CA LYS A 228 -1.69 -17.47 7.64
C LYS A 228 -3.13 -17.26 7.13
N PRO A 229 -4.15 -17.76 7.86
CA PRO A 229 -5.53 -17.41 7.58
C PRO A 229 -5.72 -15.89 7.68
N THR A 230 -6.30 -15.28 6.66
CA THR A 230 -6.65 -13.86 6.71
C THR A 230 -7.76 -13.63 7.74
N LYS A 231 -7.62 -12.60 8.58
CA LYS A 231 -8.72 -12.09 9.41
C LYS A 231 -9.90 -11.69 8.52
N ALA A 232 -11.11 -11.79 9.03
CA ALA A 232 -12.27 -11.35 8.27
C ALA A 232 -12.09 -9.87 7.85
N LEU A 233 -12.37 -9.59 6.59
CA LEU A 233 -12.18 -8.27 5.96
C LEU A 233 -12.77 -7.12 6.78
N ILE A 234 -13.94 -7.36 7.37
CA ILE A 234 -14.69 -6.35 8.15
C ILE A 234 -14.03 -6.08 9.50
N GLU A 235 -13.51 -7.13 10.18
CA GLU A 235 -12.78 -6.96 11.45
C GLU A 235 -11.47 -6.20 11.23
N ALA A 236 -10.76 -6.51 10.17
CA ALA A 236 -9.54 -5.81 9.81
C ALA A 236 -9.80 -4.34 9.44
N ALA A 237 -10.91 -4.05 8.71
CA ALA A 237 -11.32 -2.69 8.40
C ALA A 237 -11.72 -1.91 9.67
N ALA A 238 -12.41 -2.55 10.60
CA ALA A 238 -12.79 -1.94 11.88
C ALA A 238 -11.56 -1.65 12.75
N ASN A 239 -10.62 -2.59 12.86
CA ASN A 239 -9.38 -2.40 13.61
C ASN A 239 -8.56 -1.22 13.05
N MET A 240 -8.43 -1.12 11.73
CA MET A 240 -7.74 -0.02 11.07
C MET A 240 -8.36 1.36 11.40
N MET A 241 -9.68 1.43 11.62
CA MET A 241 -10.37 2.67 11.99
C MET A 241 -10.14 3.05 13.47
N ILE A 242 -9.82 2.08 14.33
CA ILE A 242 -9.69 2.25 15.78
C ILE A 242 -8.23 2.44 16.19
N ASP A 243 -7.33 1.61 15.65
CA ASP A 243 -5.90 1.68 15.93
C ASP A 243 -5.16 2.44 14.81
N PRO A 244 -4.59 3.61 15.12
CA PRO A 244 -3.80 4.36 14.15
C PRO A 244 -2.59 3.61 13.59
N ASN A 245 -2.07 2.62 14.33
CA ASN A 245 -0.89 1.83 13.98
C ASN A 245 -1.25 0.48 13.33
N ASP A 246 -2.54 0.15 13.21
CA ASP A 246 -2.96 -1.06 12.52
C ASP A 246 -2.78 -0.94 11.00
N ASN A 247 -1.70 -1.50 10.50
CA ASN A 247 -1.38 -1.60 9.08
C ASN A 247 -1.85 -2.93 8.46
N THR A 248 -2.87 -3.58 9.01
CA THR A 248 -3.38 -4.88 8.57
C THR A 248 -3.86 -4.85 7.10
N PHE A 249 -4.30 -3.68 6.63
CA PHE A 249 -4.72 -3.49 5.24
C PHE A 249 -3.64 -2.82 4.42
N VAL A 250 -3.08 -3.59 3.51
CA VAL A 250 -2.19 -3.09 2.47
C VAL A 250 -2.90 -3.17 1.13
N LEU A 251 -2.99 -2.04 0.47
CA LEU A 251 -3.57 -1.96 -0.88
C LEU A 251 -2.60 -2.56 -1.90
N LEU A 252 -3.14 -3.16 -2.96
CA LEU A 252 -2.39 -3.93 -3.92
C LEU A 252 -2.46 -3.28 -5.30
N GLY A 253 -1.32 -3.13 -5.99
CA GLY A 253 -1.27 -2.72 -7.38
C GLY A 253 -2.31 -1.65 -7.73
N ASP A 254 -3.29 -1.99 -8.57
CA ASP A 254 -4.37 -1.09 -9.00
C ASP A 254 -5.17 -0.44 -7.85
N GLN A 255 -5.27 -1.10 -6.68
CA GLN A 255 -5.92 -0.51 -5.50
C GLN A 255 -5.10 0.64 -4.93
N ASP A 256 -3.79 0.48 -4.85
CA ASP A 256 -2.85 1.50 -4.39
C ASP A 256 -2.82 2.68 -5.37
N ASP A 257 -2.84 2.42 -6.68
CA ASP A 257 -2.92 3.45 -7.71
C ASP A 257 -4.23 4.25 -7.63
N ALA A 258 -5.36 3.59 -7.43
CA ALA A 258 -6.66 4.26 -7.24
C ALA A 258 -6.66 5.12 -5.97
N TYR A 259 -6.08 4.62 -4.88
CA TYR A 259 -5.93 5.32 -3.62
C TYR A 259 -5.03 6.54 -3.74
N LYS A 260 -3.86 6.44 -4.36
CA LYS A 260 -2.95 7.57 -4.61
C LYS A 260 -3.57 8.63 -5.51
N THR A 261 -4.28 8.19 -6.56
CA THR A 261 -5.00 9.08 -7.46
C THR A 261 -6.07 9.88 -6.71
N PHE A 262 -6.80 9.24 -5.79
CA PHE A 262 -7.76 9.93 -4.93
C PHE A 262 -7.11 11.07 -4.13
N TRP A 263 -6.00 10.79 -3.43
CA TRP A 263 -5.32 11.80 -2.59
C TRP A 263 -4.80 12.98 -3.41
N ASN A 264 -4.25 12.72 -4.59
CA ASN A 264 -3.78 13.76 -5.51
C ASN A 264 -4.90 14.72 -5.94
N VAL A 265 -6.09 14.16 -6.24
CA VAL A 265 -7.23 14.99 -6.66
C VAL A 265 -7.88 15.66 -5.45
N LEU A 266 -8.00 14.98 -4.31
CA LEU A 266 -8.56 15.57 -3.10
C LEU A 266 -7.86 16.89 -2.77
N LYS A 267 -6.53 16.92 -2.76
CA LYS A 267 -5.76 18.14 -2.52
C LYS A 267 -6.13 19.24 -3.51
N LYS A 268 -6.07 18.95 -4.81
CA LYS A 268 -6.38 19.94 -5.86
C LYS A 268 -7.80 20.49 -5.72
N THR A 269 -8.76 19.63 -5.38
CA THR A 269 -10.17 20.02 -5.25
C THR A 269 -10.44 20.86 -4.01
N LEU A 270 -9.77 20.55 -2.89
CA LEU A 270 -9.96 21.34 -1.66
C LEU A 270 -9.25 22.69 -1.73
N ASP A 271 -8.17 22.82 -2.49
CA ASP A 271 -7.46 24.08 -2.75
C ASP A 271 -8.20 24.96 -3.79
N SER A 272 -9.06 24.36 -4.62
CA SER A 272 -9.95 25.04 -5.56
C SER A 272 -11.40 24.98 -5.04
N ASN A 273 -12.27 25.88 -5.54
CA ASN A 273 -13.71 25.79 -5.26
C ASN A 273 -14.46 24.83 -6.21
N ASP A 274 -13.74 23.95 -6.89
CA ASP A 274 -14.31 23.01 -7.83
C ASP A 274 -14.87 21.76 -7.13
N LYS A 275 -15.66 20.99 -7.87
CA LYS A 275 -16.12 19.66 -7.46
C LYS A 275 -15.36 18.60 -8.23
N SER A 276 -15.08 17.49 -7.59
CA SER A 276 -14.46 16.34 -8.24
C SER A 276 -15.30 15.08 -8.06
N VAL A 277 -15.42 14.32 -9.14
CA VAL A 277 -16.10 13.03 -9.14
C VAL A 277 -15.13 11.95 -9.61
N PHE A 278 -14.98 10.92 -8.79
CA PHE A 278 -14.20 9.73 -9.08
C PHE A 278 -15.11 8.54 -9.35
N ILE A 279 -14.73 7.71 -10.31
CA ILE A 279 -15.36 6.42 -10.54
C ILE A 279 -14.28 5.35 -10.48
N VAL A 280 -14.33 4.53 -9.43
CA VAL A 280 -13.43 3.38 -9.25
C VAL A 280 -14.10 2.14 -9.82
N LYS A 281 -13.64 1.68 -10.99
CA LYS A 281 -14.17 0.50 -11.66
C LYS A 281 -13.40 -0.75 -11.24
N GLY A 282 -14.12 -1.81 -10.92
CA GLY A 282 -13.53 -3.12 -10.58
C GLY A 282 -14.59 -4.20 -10.46
N GLY A 283 -14.22 -5.43 -10.75
CA GLY A 283 -15.08 -6.60 -10.61
C GLY A 283 -15.48 -6.89 -9.15
N PRO A 284 -16.34 -7.91 -8.92
CA PRO A 284 -16.60 -8.40 -7.56
C PRO A 284 -15.32 -8.90 -6.90
N GLY A 285 -15.13 -8.61 -5.60
CA GLY A 285 -13.96 -9.09 -4.84
C GLY A 285 -12.65 -8.36 -5.09
N THR A 286 -12.62 -7.29 -5.91
CA THR A 286 -11.39 -6.51 -6.19
C THR A 286 -11.00 -5.55 -5.07
N GLY A 287 -11.69 -5.54 -3.94
CA GLY A 287 -11.35 -4.73 -2.77
C GLY A 287 -11.81 -3.28 -2.78
N LYS A 288 -12.79 -2.90 -3.64
CA LYS A 288 -13.32 -1.52 -3.67
C LYS A 288 -13.75 -1.01 -2.31
N THR A 289 -14.49 -1.81 -1.54
CA THR A 289 -14.92 -1.48 -0.17
C THR A 289 -13.72 -1.25 0.76
N VAL A 290 -12.63 -2.00 0.58
CA VAL A 290 -11.39 -1.83 1.36
C VAL A 290 -10.74 -0.48 1.10
N ILE A 291 -10.64 -0.08 -0.17
CA ILE A 291 -10.11 1.23 -0.55
C ILE A 291 -10.95 2.34 0.09
N ALA A 292 -12.29 2.24 0.00
CA ALA A 292 -13.20 3.22 0.57
C ALA A 292 -13.03 3.35 2.09
N LEU A 293 -12.97 2.22 2.82
CA LEU A 293 -12.81 2.22 4.26
C LEU A 293 -11.42 2.71 4.70
N LYS A 294 -10.37 2.40 3.94
CA LYS A 294 -9.03 2.92 4.21
C LYS A 294 -8.98 4.44 4.04
N ILE A 295 -9.55 4.98 2.98
CA ILE A 295 -9.66 6.43 2.78
C ILE A 295 -10.42 7.08 3.95
N LEU A 296 -11.58 6.54 4.34
CA LEU A 296 -12.37 7.07 5.45
C LEU A 296 -11.59 7.06 6.77
N SER A 297 -10.92 5.96 7.07
CA SER A 297 -10.10 5.80 8.27
C SER A 297 -9.02 6.88 8.37
N GLU A 298 -8.34 7.16 7.27
CA GLU A 298 -7.27 8.14 7.26
C GLU A 298 -7.78 9.57 7.36
N LEU A 299 -8.88 9.91 6.68
CA LEU A 299 -9.54 11.20 6.83
C LEU A 299 -10.02 11.42 8.28
N TYR A 300 -10.53 10.38 8.93
CA TYR A 300 -10.94 10.45 10.32
C TYR A 300 -9.75 10.66 11.26
N LYS A 301 -8.67 9.90 11.07
CA LYS A 301 -7.43 10.03 11.87
C LYS A 301 -6.84 11.43 11.76
N GLU A 302 -6.76 11.96 10.55
CA GLU A 302 -6.26 13.31 10.30
C GLU A 302 -7.11 14.38 10.99
N ALA A 303 -8.43 14.27 10.88
CA ALA A 303 -9.35 15.19 11.54
C ALA A 303 -9.14 15.16 13.07
N MET A 304 -9.04 13.97 13.67
CA MET A 304 -8.80 13.81 15.11
C MET A 304 -7.45 14.38 15.56
N GLN A 305 -6.38 14.14 14.80
CA GLN A 305 -5.04 14.69 15.09
C GLN A 305 -5.02 16.23 15.04
N ASN A 306 -5.82 16.81 14.16
CA ASN A 306 -5.95 18.26 14.02
C ASN A 306 -7.02 18.89 14.94
N GLY A 307 -7.66 18.11 15.81
CA GLY A 307 -8.74 18.57 16.71
C GLY A 307 -9.99 19.07 15.96
N LYS A 308 -10.25 18.53 14.76
CA LYS A 308 -11.40 18.88 13.89
C LYS A 308 -12.38 17.73 13.83
N GLU A 309 -13.65 18.06 13.54
CA GLU A 309 -14.62 17.03 13.16
C GLU A 309 -14.33 16.49 11.75
N CYS A 310 -14.42 15.17 11.57
CA CYS A 310 -14.28 14.55 10.25
C CYS A 310 -15.54 14.83 9.41
N ASN A 311 -15.36 15.52 8.29
CA ASN A 311 -16.43 15.85 7.35
C ASN A 311 -16.39 14.95 6.09
N ALA A 312 -16.11 13.66 6.32
CA ALA A 312 -16.11 12.62 5.30
C ALA A 312 -17.09 11.50 5.69
N TYR A 313 -17.77 10.93 4.71
CA TYR A 313 -18.77 9.89 4.95
C TYR A 313 -18.61 8.72 3.99
N TYR A 314 -18.86 7.52 4.53
CA TYR A 314 -19.05 6.30 3.74
C TYR A 314 -20.54 6.02 3.57
N ALA A 315 -21.00 5.99 2.35
CA ALA A 315 -22.40 5.85 1.98
C ALA A 315 -22.64 4.52 1.26
N THR A 316 -23.52 3.66 1.80
CA THR A 316 -23.88 2.39 1.14
C THR A 316 -25.38 2.13 1.24
N ARG A 317 -25.91 1.33 0.31
CA ARG A 317 -27.28 0.80 0.38
C ARG A 317 -27.37 -0.53 1.13
N SER A 318 -26.25 -1.21 1.35
CA SER A 318 -26.20 -2.51 2.03
C SER A 318 -26.48 -2.36 3.52
N THR A 319 -27.67 -2.84 3.96
CA THR A 319 -28.02 -2.86 5.40
C THR A 319 -27.16 -3.87 6.16
N ALA A 320 -26.83 -5.01 5.53
CA ALA A 320 -25.98 -6.01 6.12
C ALA A 320 -24.58 -5.48 6.40
N LEU A 321 -23.96 -4.83 5.39
CA LEU A 321 -22.62 -4.25 5.53
C LEU A 321 -22.58 -3.13 6.59
N THR A 322 -23.55 -2.21 6.57
CA THR A 322 -23.66 -1.17 7.60
C THR A 322 -23.72 -1.76 9.00
N LYS A 323 -24.56 -2.80 9.19
CA LYS A 323 -24.71 -3.47 10.48
C LYS A 323 -23.41 -4.16 10.92
N GLN A 324 -22.77 -4.92 10.04
CA GLN A 324 -21.53 -5.62 10.33
C GLN A 324 -20.38 -4.66 10.68
N LEU A 325 -20.24 -3.55 9.94
CA LEU A 325 -19.26 -2.52 10.26
C LEU A 325 -19.52 -1.87 11.60
N SER A 326 -20.78 -1.52 11.89
CA SER A 326 -21.14 -0.95 13.19
C SER A 326 -20.88 -1.93 14.34
N GLU A 327 -21.22 -3.21 14.19
CA GLU A 327 -20.95 -4.25 15.18
C GLU A 327 -19.44 -4.43 15.41
N ALA A 328 -18.64 -4.50 14.37
CA ALA A 328 -17.19 -4.64 14.48
C ALA A 328 -16.54 -3.43 15.18
N LEU A 329 -16.96 -2.21 14.85
CA LEU A 329 -16.52 -0.98 15.50
C LEU A 329 -16.91 -0.93 16.98
N HIS A 330 -18.10 -1.41 17.34
CA HIS A 330 -18.55 -1.50 18.75
C HIS A 330 -17.77 -2.54 19.55
N CYS A 331 -17.52 -3.73 19.00
CA CYS A 331 -16.77 -4.79 19.69
C CYS A 331 -15.32 -4.39 19.99
N SER A 332 -14.70 -3.63 19.09
CA SER A 332 -13.32 -3.20 19.24
C SER A 332 -13.15 -2.04 20.23
N ASN A 333 -14.19 -1.24 20.48
CA ASN A 333 -14.16 -0.10 21.41
C ASN A 333 -14.42 -0.42 22.89
N GLY A 334 -14.55 -1.69 23.27
CA GLY A 334 -14.68 -2.15 24.67
C GLY A 334 -15.63 -1.29 25.51
N ASN A 335 -16.93 -1.57 25.48
CA ASN A 335 -17.98 -0.99 26.38
C ASN A 335 -18.02 0.56 26.51
N ARG A 336 -17.54 1.33 25.54
CA ARG A 336 -17.72 2.78 25.54
C ARG A 336 -19.16 3.12 25.17
N LYS A 337 -19.82 3.92 26.04
CA LYS A 337 -21.14 4.51 25.78
C LYS A 337 -21.11 5.22 24.44
N LYS A 338 -22.20 5.11 23.63
CA LYS A 338 -22.40 5.89 22.40
C LYS A 338 -21.98 7.33 22.63
N HIS A 339 -20.85 7.72 22.07
CA HIS A 339 -20.49 9.13 21.95
C HIS A 339 -20.99 9.62 20.58
N THR A 340 -21.83 10.63 20.55
CA THR A 340 -22.11 11.41 19.35
C THR A 340 -20.79 11.93 18.77
N GLY A 341 -20.48 11.62 17.50
CA GLY A 341 -19.24 12.01 16.82
C GLY A 341 -18.21 10.89 16.67
N GLY A 342 -18.56 9.62 16.92
CA GLY A 342 -17.68 8.47 16.64
C GLY A 342 -17.62 8.09 15.15
N VAL A 343 -16.62 7.28 14.78
CA VAL A 343 -16.44 6.73 13.41
C VAL A 343 -17.74 6.08 12.88
N GLU A 344 -18.56 5.54 13.75
CA GLU A 344 -19.84 4.91 13.43
C GLU A 344 -20.81 5.87 12.73
N ASP A 345 -20.78 7.16 13.13
CA ASP A 345 -21.66 8.20 12.58
C ASP A 345 -21.28 8.58 11.15
N LEU A 346 -20.06 8.23 10.72
CA LEU A 346 -19.58 8.46 9.35
C LEU A 346 -20.09 7.41 8.35
N ILE A 347 -20.68 6.29 8.84
CA ILE A 347 -21.22 5.22 7.99
C ILE A 347 -22.72 5.39 7.86
N GLN A 348 -23.18 5.82 6.70
CA GLN A 348 -24.57 6.20 6.49
C GLN A 348 -25.18 5.57 5.22
N LYS A 349 -26.50 5.73 5.07
CA LYS A 349 -27.22 5.27 3.89
C LYS A 349 -27.18 6.34 2.78
N THR A 350 -27.01 5.90 1.54
CA THR A 350 -26.94 6.81 0.36
C THR A 350 -28.11 7.78 0.24
N TYR A 351 -29.32 7.35 0.63
CA TYR A 351 -30.52 8.18 0.55
C TYR A 351 -30.56 9.38 1.51
N GLN A 352 -29.64 9.42 2.49
CA GLN A 352 -29.57 10.54 3.43
C GLN A 352 -28.91 11.78 2.84
N PHE A 353 -28.11 11.61 1.79
CA PHE A 353 -27.35 12.69 1.15
C PHE A 353 -28.17 13.31 0.02
N ARG A 354 -28.89 14.39 0.34
CA ARG A 354 -29.70 15.15 -0.61
C ARG A 354 -29.83 16.62 -0.21
N PRO A 355 -30.22 17.50 -1.14
CA PRO A 355 -30.31 18.95 -0.89
C PRO A 355 -31.22 19.36 0.28
N ALA A 356 -32.23 18.56 0.62
CA ALA A 356 -33.07 18.82 1.80
C ALA A 356 -32.33 18.64 3.14
N CYS A 357 -31.25 17.86 3.18
CA CYS A 357 -30.50 17.54 4.40
C CYS A 357 -29.12 18.20 4.44
N TYR A 358 -28.57 18.54 3.30
CA TYR A 358 -27.23 19.13 3.16
C TYR A 358 -27.23 20.29 2.17
N LYS A 359 -26.47 21.32 2.49
CA LYS A 359 -26.17 22.41 1.53
C LYS A 359 -25.22 21.91 0.44
N GLU A 360 -25.13 22.67 -0.63
CA GLU A 360 -24.17 22.39 -1.70
C GLU A 360 -22.73 22.38 -1.17
N SER A 361 -21.97 21.34 -1.54
CA SER A 361 -20.56 21.16 -1.13
C SER A 361 -20.32 21.21 0.39
N GLN A 362 -21.34 20.88 1.20
CA GLN A 362 -21.21 20.90 2.66
C GLN A 362 -20.29 19.79 3.16
N ILE A 363 -20.22 18.67 2.45
CA ILE A 363 -19.40 17.50 2.79
C ILE A 363 -18.09 17.60 2.01
N ASP A 364 -16.95 17.37 2.66
CA ASP A 364 -15.67 17.41 1.98
C ASP A 364 -15.47 16.18 1.10
N VAL A 365 -15.72 14.98 1.64
CA VAL A 365 -15.55 13.71 0.91
C VAL A 365 -16.76 12.79 1.13
N LEU A 366 -17.33 12.27 0.06
CA LEU A 366 -18.40 11.27 0.08
C LEU A 366 -17.99 10.01 -0.70
N LEU A 367 -17.78 8.91 0.02
CA LEU A 367 -17.39 7.61 -0.52
C LEU A 367 -18.64 6.76 -0.70
N VAL A 368 -19.04 6.50 -1.93
CA VAL A 368 -20.30 5.80 -2.28
C VAL A 368 -19.98 4.38 -2.72
N ASP A 369 -20.21 3.41 -1.85
CA ASP A 369 -20.02 1.99 -2.17
C ASP A 369 -21.26 1.37 -2.81
N GLU A 370 -21.05 0.33 -3.62
CA GLU A 370 -22.10 -0.30 -4.42
C GLU A 370 -22.85 0.71 -5.30
N ALA A 371 -22.10 1.61 -5.94
CA ALA A 371 -22.68 2.74 -6.70
C ALA A 371 -23.64 2.32 -7.81
N HIS A 372 -23.53 1.11 -8.33
CA HIS A 372 -24.47 0.53 -9.29
C HIS A 372 -25.90 0.38 -8.73
N ARG A 373 -26.09 0.49 -7.40
CA ARG A 373 -27.40 0.47 -6.72
C ARG A 373 -28.01 1.86 -6.49
N VAL A 374 -27.32 2.91 -6.91
CA VAL A 374 -27.84 4.28 -6.81
C VAL A 374 -29.11 4.41 -7.67
N GLN A 375 -30.17 4.96 -7.11
CA GLN A 375 -31.49 5.01 -7.73
C GLN A 375 -31.72 6.32 -8.49
N GLU A 376 -32.52 6.24 -9.53
CA GLU A 376 -32.95 7.41 -10.26
C GLU A 376 -33.96 8.26 -9.43
N LYS A 377 -34.83 7.60 -8.65
CA LYS A 377 -35.80 8.26 -7.77
C LYS A 377 -35.83 7.62 -6.39
N SER A 378 -36.12 8.41 -5.35
CA SER A 378 -36.42 7.90 -4.00
C SER A 378 -37.88 7.39 -3.93
N ASN A 379 -38.18 6.57 -2.91
CA ASN A 379 -39.53 6.09 -2.63
C ASN A 379 -40.12 6.76 -1.39
N ASP A 380 -41.47 6.68 -1.26
CA ASP A 380 -42.21 7.33 -0.17
C ASP A 380 -41.76 6.91 1.23
N GLN A 381 -41.38 5.65 1.43
CA GLN A 381 -40.88 5.18 2.75
C GLN A 381 -39.55 5.84 3.10
N THR A 382 -38.65 5.94 2.13
CA THR A 382 -37.36 6.65 2.28
C THR A 382 -37.59 8.13 2.59
N ASP A 383 -38.53 8.79 1.89
CA ASP A 383 -38.86 10.20 2.06
C ASP A 383 -39.48 10.46 3.45
N GLY A 384 -40.39 9.60 3.93
CA GLY A 384 -40.96 9.68 5.27
C GLY A 384 -39.91 9.54 6.39
N SER A 385 -38.96 8.62 6.24
CA SER A 385 -37.84 8.45 7.17
C SER A 385 -36.94 9.68 7.23
N LEU A 386 -36.66 10.29 6.08
CA LEU A 386 -35.83 11.49 5.99
C LEU A 386 -36.51 12.74 6.54
N LYS A 387 -37.78 12.94 6.29
CA LYS A 387 -38.54 14.05 6.89
C LYS A 387 -38.37 14.06 8.41
N LYS A 388 -38.51 12.89 9.03
CA LYS A 388 -38.33 12.73 10.47
C LYS A 388 -36.88 13.01 10.92
N LYS A 389 -35.90 12.53 10.16
CA LYS A 389 -34.46 12.69 10.50
C LYS A 389 -33.96 14.11 10.31
N CYS A 390 -34.31 14.75 9.21
CA CYS A 390 -33.84 16.10 8.87
C CYS A 390 -34.72 17.21 9.47
N GLY A 391 -35.88 16.87 10.07
CA GLY A 391 -36.78 17.85 10.65
C GLY A 391 -37.44 18.80 9.62
N VAL A 392 -37.57 18.36 8.38
CA VAL A 392 -38.07 19.18 7.28
C VAL A 392 -39.47 18.73 6.82
N GLU A 393 -40.31 19.66 6.34
CA GLU A 393 -41.66 19.34 5.85
C GLU A 393 -41.63 18.57 4.53
N SER A 394 -40.66 18.85 3.68
CA SER A 394 -40.48 18.18 2.40
C SER A 394 -39.04 17.80 2.14
N VAL A 395 -38.84 16.60 1.61
CA VAL A 395 -37.54 16.08 1.14
C VAL A 395 -37.51 15.95 -0.38
N TYR A 396 -38.48 16.56 -1.06
CA TYR A 396 -38.50 16.55 -2.51
C TYR A 396 -37.21 17.10 -3.10
N CYS A 397 -36.64 16.38 -4.04
CA CYS A 397 -35.46 16.78 -4.76
C CYS A 397 -35.66 16.51 -6.26
N PRO A 398 -35.48 17.51 -7.11
CA PRO A 398 -35.57 17.32 -8.56
C PRO A 398 -34.40 16.53 -9.14
N LEU A 399 -33.32 16.40 -8.36
CA LEU A 399 -32.12 15.67 -8.76
C LEU A 399 -32.32 14.17 -8.56
N ASN A 400 -31.74 13.36 -9.43
CA ASN A 400 -31.58 11.94 -9.18
C ASN A 400 -30.61 11.70 -8.03
N GLN A 401 -30.54 10.47 -7.52
CA GLN A 401 -29.71 10.17 -6.35
C GLN A 401 -28.22 10.44 -6.60
N ALA A 402 -27.69 10.14 -7.78
CA ALA A 402 -26.27 10.38 -8.09
C ALA A 402 -25.95 11.88 -8.06
N LEU A 403 -26.79 12.71 -8.71
CA LEU A 403 -26.64 14.16 -8.68
C LEU A 403 -26.83 14.75 -7.28
N SER A 404 -27.69 14.17 -6.45
CA SER A 404 -27.86 14.58 -5.05
C SER A 404 -26.61 14.32 -4.22
N LEU A 405 -25.96 13.18 -4.41
CA LEU A 405 -24.67 12.84 -3.75
C LEU A 405 -23.57 13.83 -4.17
N ILE A 406 -23.46 14.11 -5.47
CA ILE A 406 -22.48 15.07 -6.00
C ILE A 406 -22.79 16.50 -5.52
N TYR A 407 -24.08 16.87 -5.43
CA TYR A 407 -24.47 18.19 -4.92
C TYR A 407 -23.98 18.40 -3.48
N CYS A 408 -24.15 17.40 -2.62
CA CYS A 408 -23.84 17.51 -1.19
C CYS A 408 -22.34 17.55 -0.88
N SER A 409 -21.46 17.08 -1.75
CA SER A 409 -20.04 16.94 -1.48
C SER A 409 -19.14 17.71 -2.43
N LYS A 410 -17.91 18.03 -1.98
CA LYS A 410 -16.83 18.57 -2.82
C LYS A 410 -16.19 17.47 -3.64
N VAL A 411 -15.88 16.35 -3.00
CA VAL A 411 -15.34 15.15 -3.66
C VAL A 411 -16.30 14.00 -3.47
N THR A 412 -16.78 13.42 -4.58
CA THR A 412 -17.61 12.20 -4.57
C THR A 412 -16.86 11.06 -5.23
N VAL A 413 -16.73 9.93 -4.53
CA VAL A 413 -16.11 8.72 -5.08
C VAL A 413 -17.16 7.62 -5.21
N PHE A 414 -17.37 7.13 -6.41
CA PHE A 414 -18.28 6.01 -6.70
C PHE A 414 -17.46 4.72 -6.90
N PHE A 415 -17.75 3.69 -6.09
CA PHE A 415 -17.13 2.38 -6.14
C PHE A 415 -18.05 1.30 -6.72
#